data_9ce3b28754c010ccbdaea62b39ec7877
#
_entry.id   9ce3b28754c010ccbdaea62b39ec7877
#
_cell.length_a   1.000
_cell.length_b   1.000
_cell.length_c   1.000
_cell.angle_alpha   90.00
_cell.angle_beta   90.00
_cell.angle_gamma   90.00
#
_symmetry.space_group_name_H-M   'P 1'
#
loop_
_entity.id
_entity.type
_entity.pdbx_description
1 polymer ?
#
loop_
_entity_poly.entity_id
_entity_poly.type
_entity_poly.pdbx_seq_one_letter_code
_entity_poly.pdbx_strand_id
1 'polypeptide(L)'
;MNILHMKYAVEVARLGSLNKAAETLMIAQPNISRSIKELEADLGITIFQRSAKGMVLTPDGEEFMDYARDILHRIDKIEQSYRDGSHKKRKFSISVPRACYISAAMAEFSKNIGDTPVEIYYKETNSKKTIKKLLENEYKLGIIRYSDNYDKYYKDMLEEKGLSYELVAEFSYVLIMSRDNPLAEKETITYEDLSDYIEIAHADPYVPTLSMSKVFREELPDKVNQRIFVFERASQFDLLSENPRTFMWVSPASQQILDRYHLVQRVCEGNKKVYRDVLIYHKGYKLTKLDKDFITALCDARRRFIK
;
A
#
# COMPACT_ATOMS: atom_id res chain seq x y z
N MET A 1 18.82 10.11 -25.04
CA MET A 1 17.35 10.39 -24.86
C MET A 1 17.18 11.76 -24.22
N ASN A 2 16.37 12.65 -24.78
CA ASN A 2 16.16 14.05 -24.35
C ASN A 2 14.71 14.26 -23.86
N ILE A 3 14.52 14.87 -22.68
CA ILE A 3 13.21 15.15 -22.09
C ILE A 3 12.36 16.05 -23.00
N LEU A 4 12.98 17.03 -23.68
CA LEU A 4 12.27 17.90 -24.60
C LEU A 4 11.72 17.12 -25.81
N HIS A 5 12.48 16.15 -26.33
CA HIS A 5 12.03 15.27 -27.40
C HIS A 5 10.82 14.41 -26.98
N MET A 6 10.83 13.90 -25.71
CA MET A 6 9.67 13.23 -25.13
C MET A 6 8.43 14.14 -25.05
N LYS A 7 8.59 15.40 -24.58
CA LYS A 7 7.49 16.38 -24.55
C LYS A 7 6.88 16.58 -25.94
N TYR A 8 7.72 16.72 -26.96
CA TYR A 8 7.25 16.86 -28.34
C TYR A 8 6.52 15.60 -28.83
N ALA A 9 7.06 14.42 -28.56
CA ALA A 9 6.42 13.16 -28.94
C ALA A 9 5.05 12.98 -28.28
N VAL A 10 4.92 13.27 -27.00
CA VAL A 10 3.64 13.21 -26.28
C VAL A 10 2.62 14.20 -26.87
N GLU A 11 3.03 15.40 -27.25
CA GLU A 11 2.14 16.39 -27.86
C GLU A 11 1.70 15.98 -29.28
N VAL A 12 2.60 15.41 -30.08
CA VAL A 12 2.26 14.87 -31.39
C VAL A 12 1.29 13.68 -31.26
N ALA A 13 1.47 12.79 -30.28
CA ALA A 13 0.55 11.70 -30.02
C ALA A 13 -0.85 12.21 -29.61
N ARG A 14 -0.91 13.26 -28.80
CA ARG A 14 -2.17 13.88 -28.36
C ARG A 14 -2.97 14.52 -29.51
N LEU A 15 -2.28 15.19 -30.43
CA LEU A 15 -2.90 15.95 -31.51
C LEU A 15 -3.01 15.19 -32.86
N GLY A 16 -2.33 14.04 -32.99
CA GLY A 16 -2.27 13.24 -34.22
C GLY A 16 -1.63 13.97 -35.39
N SER A 17 -0.91 15.10 -35.17
CA SER A 17 -0.39 15.95 -36.24
C SER A 17 0.85 16.72 -35.82
N LEU A 18 1.92 16.59 -36.60
CA LEU A 18 3.15 17.39 -36.43
C LEU A 18 2.92 18.88 -36.53
N ASN A 19 2.06 19.32 -37.49
CA ASN A 19 1.78 20.74 -37.71
C ASN A 19 1.02 21.33 -36.51
N LYS A 20 -0.04 20.65 -36.04
CA LYS A 20 -0.80 21.13 -34.88
C LYS A 20 0.07 21.13 -33.62
N ALA A 21 0.94 20.15 -33.42
CA ALA A 21 1.87 20.12 -32.30
C ALA A 21 2.87 21.29 -32.39
N ALA A 22 3.36 21.61 -33.59
CA ALA A 22 4.25 22.73 -33.83
C ALA A 22 3.60 24.07 -33.50
N GLU A 23 2.36 24.28 -33.92
CA GLU A 23 1.56 25.47 -33.59
C GLU A 23 1.35 25.58 -32.07
N THR A 24 0.92 24.50 -31.43
CA THR A 24 0.66 24.49 -29.97
C THR A 24 1.92 24.78 -29.16
N LEU A 25 3.05 24.25 -29.57
CA LEU A 25 4.34 24.42 -28.89
C LEU A 25 5.09 25.70 -29.32
N MET A 26 4.57 26.46 -30.29
CA MET A 26 5.18 27.66 -30.86
C MET A 26 6.60 27.41 -31.40
N ILE A 27 6.82 26.28 -32.07
CA ILE A 27 8.10 25.90 -32.69
C ILE A 27 7.93 25.45 -34.12
N ALA A 28 8.99 25.58 -34.91
CA ALA A 28 8.95 25.13 -36.29
C ALA A 28 8.75 23.62 -36.43
N GLN A 29 7.83 23.19 -37.28
CA GLN A 29 7.52 21.77 -37.51
C GLN A 29 8.77 20.90 -37.85
N PRO A 30 9.76 21.36 -38.66
CA PRO A 30 10.98 20.60 -38.90
C PRO A 30 11.74 20.24 -37.64
N ASN A 31 11.72 21.09 -36.61
CA ASN A 31 12.38 20.82 -35.34
C ASN A 31 11.71 19.68 -34.58
N ILE A 32 10.38 19.64 -34.54
CA ILE A 32 9.66 18.51 -33.92
C ILE A 32 9.93 17.22 -34.67
N SER A 33 9.85 17.27 -36.00
CA SER A 33 10.10 16.09 -36.84
C SER A 33 11.52 15.53 -36.64
N ARG A 34 12.50 16.42 -36.52
CA ARG A 34 13.89 16.05 -36.24
C ARG A 34 14.02 15.45 -34.83
N SER A 35 13.46 16.09 -33.81
CA SER A 35 13.51 15.62 -32.44
C SER A 35 12.86 14.24 -32.26
N ILE A 36 11.77 13.97 -32.96
CA ILE A 36 11.13 12.63 -32.95
C ILE A 36 12.06 11.59 -33.59
N LYS A 37 12.66 11.90 -34.76
CA LYS A 37 13.61 10.97 -35.39
C LYS A 37 14.83 10.69 -34.51
N GLU A 38 15.35 11.70 -33.84
CA GLU A 38 16.47 11.54 -32.90
C GLU A 38 16.05 10.67 -31.69
N LEU A 39 14.82 10.84 -31.18
CA LEU A 39 14.29 10.03 -30.10
C LEU A 39 14.09 8.57 -30.51
N GLU A 40 13.53 8.33 -31.72
CA GLU A 40 13.37 6.99 -32.31
C GLU A 40 14.74 6.32 -32.53
N ALA A 41 15.73 7.05 -33.02
CA ALA A 41 17.09 6.55 -33.20
C ALA A 41 17.77 6.22 -31.87
N ASP A 42 17.62 7.05 -30.84
CA ASP A 42 18.15 6.81 -29.51
C ASP A 42 17.58 5.53 -28.87
N LEU A 43 16.30 5.25 -29.14
CA LEU A 43 15.57 4.10 -28.57
C LEU A 43 15.66 2.83 -29.42
N GLY A 44 16.00 2.97 -30.71
CA GLY A 44 16.00 1.87 -31.66
C GLY A 44 14.61 1.36 -32.05
N ILE A 45 13.56 2.18 -31.89
CA ILE A 45 12.17 1.86 -32.22
C ILE A 45 11.57 2.91 -33.13
N THR A 46 10.48 2.57 -33.82
CA THR A 46 9.64 3.52 -34.53
C THR A 46 8.44 3.85 -33.63
N ILE A 47 8.31 5.12 -33.22
CA ILE A 47 7.21 5.57 -32.34
C ILE A 47 5.97 5.89 -33.17
N PHE A 48 6.14 6.54 -34.34
CA PHE A 48 5.03 7.00 -35.15
C PHE A 48 5.09 6.45 -36.56
N GLN A 49 3.91 6.16 -37.11
CA GLN A 49 3.69 5.91 -38.54
C GLN A 49 2.70 6.91 -39.13
N ARG A 50 2.90 7.22 -40.39
CA ARG A 50 1.96 8.07 -41.14
C ARG A 50 0.78 7.26 -41.64
N SER A 51 -0.42 7.78 -41.45
CA SER A 51 -1.66 7.19 -41.99
C SER A 51 -2.51 8.25 -42.68
N ALA A 52 -3.58 7.86 -43.34
CA ALA A 52 -4.58 8.77 -43.87
C ALA A 52 -5.25 9.64 -42.80
N LYS A 53 -5.18 9.24 -41.55
CA LYS A 53 -5.70 9.96 -40.38
C LYS A 53 -4.66 10.87 -39.69
N GLY A 54 -3.43 10.93 -40.21
CA GLY A 54 -2.32 11.70 -39.62
C GLY A 54 -1.23 10.82 -39.02
N MET A 55 -0.61 11.32 -37.93
CA MET A 55 0.41 10.57 -37.18
C MET A 55 -0.28 9.63 -36.19
N VAL A 56 0.04 8.33 -36.25
CA VAL A 56 -0.52 7.27 -35.40
C VAL A 56 0.63 6.59 -34.68
N LEU A 57 0.43 6.16 -33.45
CA LEU A 57 1.42 5.39 -32.72
C LEU A 57 1.56 3.97 -33.30
N THR A 58 2.76 3.44 -33.27
CA THR A 58 3.03 2.02 -33.41
C THR A 58 2.78 1.29 -32.10
N PRO A 59 2.71 -0.06 -32.03
CA PRO A 59 2.63 -0.79 -30.77
C PRO A 59 3.77 -0.43 -29.80
N ASP A 60 5.03 -0.36 -30.30
CA ASP A 60 6.19 0.09 -29.47
C ASP A 60 6.03 1.55 -29.04
N GLY A 61 5.44 2.38 -29.90
CA GLY A 61 5.13 3.78 -29.62
C GLY A 61 4.08 3.94 -28.52
N GLU A 62 3.05 3.09 -28.47
CA GLU A 62 2.05 3.11 -27.40
C GLU A 62 2.68 2.78 -26.04
N GLU A 63 3.46 1.71 -25.98
CA GLU A 63 4.19 1.34 -24.76
C GLU A 63 5.14 2.45 -24.29
N PHE A 64 5.92 3.01 -25.21
CA PHE A 64 6.81 4.13 -24.92
C PHE A 64 6.04 5.36 -24.40
N MET A 65 4.88 5.68 -24.96
CA MET A 65 4.08 6.84 -24.56
C MET A 65 3.58 6.74 -23.11
N ASP A 66 3.28 5.54 -22.63
CA ASP A 66 2.89 5.34 -21.24
C ASP A 66 4.04 5.68 -20.28
N TYR A 67 5.26 5.20 -20.58
CA TYR A 67 6.45 5.59 -19.82
C TYR A 67 6.77 7.09 -19.94
N ALA A 68 6.67 7.65 -21.14
CA ALA A 68 6.99 9.05 -21.38
C ALA A 68 6.05 10.00 -20.61
N ARG A 69 4.75 9.70 -20.59
CA ARG A 69 3.76 10.46 -19.81
C ARG A 69 4.04 10.40 -18.31
N ASP A 70 4.38 9.21 -17.79
CA ASP A 70 4.70 9.04 -16.35
C ASP A 70 5.96 9.83 -15.96
N ILE A 71 7.02 9.77 -16.77
CA ILE A 71 8.26 10.53 -16.54
C ILE A 71 7.98 12.04 -16.55
N LEU A 72 7.26 12.55 -17.56
CA LEU A 72 6.94 13.96 -17.67
C LEU A 72 6.07 14.44 -16.50
N HIS A 73 5.09 13.63 -16.09
CA HIS A 73 4.28 13.94 -14.92
C HIS A 73 5.10 14.03 -13.62
N ARG A 74 6.10 13.15 -13.46
CA ARG A 74 7.03 13.21 -12.30
C ARG A 74 7.89 14.48 -12.34
N ILE A 75 8.34 14.89 -13.52
CA ILE A 75 9.10 16.14 -13.70
C ILE A 75 8.24 17.35 -13.34
N ASP A 76 7.00 17.42 -13.85
CA ASP A 76 6.07 18.51 -13.55
C ASP A 76 5.78 18.60 -12.05
N LYS A 77 5.61 17.48 -11.36
CA LYS A 77 5.47 17.43 -9.89
C LYS A 77 6.69 18.02 -9.16
N ILE A 78 7.89 17.71 -9.63
CA ILE A 78 9.12 18.27 -9.06
C ILE A 78 9.13 19.79 -9.26
N GLU A 79 8.90 20.28 -10.49
CA GLU A 79 8.89 21.70 -10.79
C GLU A 79 7.84 22.45 -9.95
N GLN A 80 6.61 21.94 -9.87
CA GLN A 80 5.55 22.53 -9.03
C GLN A 80 5.96 22.57 -7.56
N SER A 81 6.50 21.49 -7.02
CA SER A 81 6.93 21.41 -5.61
C SER A 81 7.96 22.49 -5.25
N TYR A 82 8.84 22.83 -6.19
CA TYR A 82 9.85 23.90 -6.00
C TYR A 82 9.26 25.31 -6.21
N ARG A 83 8.35 25.48 -7.15
CA ARG A 83 7.67 26.78 -7.38
C ARG A 83 6.76 27.15 -6.22
N ASP A 84 5.96 26.21 -5.72
CA ASP A 84 4.98 26.44 -4.66
C ASP A 84 5.58 26.42 -3.25
N GLY A 85 6.89 26.18 -3.14
CA GLY A 85 7.58 26.06 -1.85
C GLY A 85 7.15 24.83 -1.03
N SER A 86 6.39 23.91 -1.62
CA SER A 86 5.91 22.69 -0.96
C SER A 86 7.04 21.74 -0.57
N HIS A 87 8.23 21.87 -1.22
CA HIS A 87 9.46 21.18 -0.83
C HIS A 87 9.95 21.54 0.59
N LYS A 88 9.52 22.70 1.13
CA LYS A 88 9.85 23.14 2.51
C LYS A 88 9.00 22.45 3.57
N LYS A 89 7.86 21.85 3.20
CA LYS A 89 7.03 21.11 4.14
C LYS A 89 7.71 19.78 4.52
N ARG A 90 7.72 19.50 5.83
CA ARG A 90 8.14 18.17 6.28
C ARG A 90 7.15 17.13 5.76
N LYS A 91 7.64 15.98 5.35
CA LYS A 91 6.79 14.88 4.86
C LYS A 91 7.07 13.63 5.68
N PHE A 92 6.01 12.98 6.11
CA PHE A 92 6.04 11.65 6.69
C PHE A 92 5.14 10.72 5.87
N SER A 93 5.63 9.55 5.50
CA SER A 93 4.83 8.62 4.71
C SER A 93 5.10 7.18 5.12
N ILE A 94 4.02 6.45 5.43
CA ILE A 94 4.10 5.06 5.84
C ILE A 94 2.93 4.24 5.27
N SER A 95 3.24 3.03 4.80
CA SER A 95 2.27 2.04 4.37
C SER A 95 2.30 0.85 5.34
N VAL A 96 1.13 0.41 5.85
CA VAL A 96 1.06 -0.51 6.99
C VAL A 96 -0.04 -1.58 6.80
N PRO A 97 0.03 -2.73 7.48
CA PRO A 97 -1.10 -3.64 7.59
C PRO A 97 -2.20 -3.05 8.47
N ARG A 98 -3.42 -3.55 8.30
CA ARG A 98 -4.56 -3.16 9.13
C ARG A 98 -4.38 -3.71 10.55
N ALA A 99 -4.12 -2.83 11.53
CA ALA A 99 -3.88 -3.22 12.92
C ALA A 99 -4.28 -2.13 13.91
N CYS A 100 -4.93 -2.53 15.00
CA CYS A 100 -5.36 -1.61 16.03
C CYS A 100 -4.21 -0.88 16.71
N TYR A 101 -3.11 -1.57 17.00
CA TYR A 101 -1.96 -0.96 17.67
C TYR A 101 -1.22 0.04 16.76
N ILE A 102 -1.16 -0.21 15.43
CA ILE A 102 -0.52 0.71 14.48
C ILE A 102 -1.35 1.98 14.31
N SER A 103 -2.68 1.85 14.21
CA SER A 103 -3.55 3.03 14.15
C SER A 103 -3.55 3.84 15.44
N ALA A 104 -3.43 3.19 16.61
CA ALA A 104 -3.26 3.86 17.89
C ALA A 104 -1.92 4.59 17.97
N ALA A 105 -0.84 3.99 17.45
CA ALA A 105 0.46 4.65 17.33
C ALA A 105 0.40 5.89 16.45
N MET A 106 -0.31 5.82 15.31
CA MET A 106 -0.51 6.97 14.43
C MET A 106 -1.32 8.07 15.10
N ALA A 107 -2.36 7.72 15.84
CA ALA A 107 -3.16 8.69 16.60
C ALA A 107 -2.31 9.39 17.67
N GLU A 108 -1.46 8.67 18.40
CA GLU A 108 -0.57 9.25 19.39
C GLU A 108 0.50 10.13 18.76
N PHE A 109 1.16 9.64 17.71
CA PHE A 109 2.12 10.41 16.94
C PHE A 109 1.53 11.73 16.42
N SER A 110 0.27 11.71 15.96
CA SER A 110 -0.39 12.91 15.42
C SER A 110 -0.57 14.02 16.43
N LYS A 111 -0.66 13.72 17.74
CA LYS A 111 -0.77 14.72 18.80
C LYS A 111 0.53 15.50 19.03
N ASN A 112 1.67 14.93 18.62
CA ASN A 112 3.00 15.45 18.94
C ASN A 112 3.72 16.04 17.70
N ILE A 113 2.99 16.32 16.60
CA ILE A 113 3.58 16.83 15.34
C ILE A 113 4.15 18.25 15.48
N GLY A 114 3.59 19.06 16.38
CA GLY A 114 3.94 20.48 16.56
C GLY A 114 3.42 21.38 15.43
N ASP A 115 3.75 22.69 15.49
CA ASP A 115 3.16 23.72 14.62
C ASP A 115 3.85 23.86 13.25
N THR A 116 4.94 23.14 12.99
CA THR A 116 5.66 23.23 11.72
C THR A 116 4.86 22.54 10.60
N PRO A 117 4.70 23.18 9.42
CA PRO A 117 3.98 22.57 8.31
C PRO A 117 4.49 21.17 7.97
N VAL A 118 3.58 20.22 7.94
CA VAL A 118 3.86 18.79 7.65
C VAL A 118 2.73 18.19 6.83
N GLU A 119 3.08 17.26 5.96
CA GLU A 119 2.14 16.40 5.25
C GLU A 119 2.37 14.95 5.69
N ILE A 120 1.31 14.27 6.09
CA ILE A 120 1.36 12.89 6.56
C ILE A 120 0.53 12.01 5.63
N TYR A 121 1.18 10.99 5.10
CA TYR A 121 0.56 9.96 4.25
C TYR A 121 0.57 8.63 4.99
N TYR A 122 -0.59 8.21 5.45
CA TYR A 122 -0.81 6.93 6.15
C TYR A 122 -1.73 6.04 5.31
N LYS A 123 -1.25 4.86 4.92
CA LYS A 123 -2.03 3.94 4.09
C LYS A 123 -2.05 2.54 4.70
N GLU A 124 -3.25 2.02 4.92
CA GLU A 124 -3.45 0.62 5.29
C GLU A 124 -3.60 -0.24 4.03
N THR A 125 -2.79 -1.30 3.90
CA THR A 125 -2.81 -2.23 2.76
C THR A 125 -2.06 -3.53 3.07
N ASN A 126 -1.96 -4.46 2.09
CA ASN A 126 -1.23 -5.71 2.26
C ASN A 126 0.28 -5.56 2.02
N SER A 127 1.05 -6.58 2.42
CA SER A 127 2.52 -6.60 2.36
C SER A 127 3.06 -6.43 0.95
N LYS A 128 2.45 -7.05 -0.08
CA LYS A 128 2.87 -6.91 -1.48
C LYS A 128 2.80 -5.46 -1.95
N LYS A 129 1.66 -4.81 -1.69
CA LYS A 129 1.44 -3.41 -2.08
C LYS A 129 2.36 -2.46 -1.29
N THR A 130 2.61 -2.75 0.00
CA THR A 130 3.56 -1.97 0.81
C THR A 130 4.98 -2.03 0.24
N ILE A 131 5.50 -3.22 -0.06
CA ILE A 131 6.83 -3.38 -0.66
C ILE A 131 6.91 -2.66 -2.01
N LYS A 132 5.92 -2.86 -2.89
CA LYS A 132 5.86 -2.18 -4.19
C LYS A 132 5.97 -0.66 -4.02
N LYS A 133 5.18 -0.07 -3.12
CA LYS A 133 5.16 1.38 -2.89
C LYS A 133 6.47 1.94 -2.33
N LEU A 134 7.20 1.17 -1.53
CA LEU A 134 8.54 1.54 -1.10
C LEU A 134 9.53 1.54 -2.27
N LEU A 135 9.53 0.48 -3.08
CA LEU A 135 10.42 0.38 -4.24
C LEU A 135 10.16 1.47 -5.28
N GLU A 136 8.93 1.91 -5.43
CA GLU A 136 8.51 3.04 -6.28
C GLU A 136 8.78 4.41 -5.62
N ASN A 137 9.35 4.46 -4.41
CA ASN A 137 9.58 5.67 -3.62
C ASN A 137 8.33 6.51 -3.29
N GLU A 138 7.14 5.93 -3.39
CA GLU A 138 5.89 6.60 -2.98
C GLU A 138 5.80 6.77 -1.46
N TYR A 139 6.30 5.78 -0.71
CA TYR A 139 6.37 5.78 0.75
C TYR A 139 7.81 5.58 1.21
N LYS A 140 8.18 6.19 2.35
CA LYS A 140 9.53 6.08 2.92
C LYS A 140 9.66 4.95 3.93
N LEU A 141 8.59 4.69 4.67
CA LEU A 141 8.48 3.60 5.62
C LEU A 141 7.38 2.62 5.20
N GLY A 142 7.53 1.38 5.60
CA GLY A 142 6.49 0.37 5.47
C GLY A 142 6.49 -0.56 6.68
N ILE A 143 5.32 -1.09 7.02
CA ILE A 143 5.21 -2.26 7.90
C ILE A 143 4.56 -3.36 7.07
N ILE A 144 5.20 -4.51 7.02
CA ILE A 144 4.67 -5.71 6.36
C ILE A 144 4.30 -6.76 7.40
N ARG A 145 3.23 -7.51 7.12
CA ARG A 145 2.77 -8.63 7.94
C ARG A 145 2.87 -9.93 7.17
N TYR A 146 3.41 -10.95 7.79
CA TYR A 146 3.46 -12.31 7.24
C TYR A 146 3.47 -13.34 8.36
N SER A 147 3.06 -14.58 8.05
CA SER A 147 3.23 -15.72 8.95
C SER A 147 4.70 -16.06 9.10
N ASP A 148 5.13 -16.43 10.30
CA ASP A 148 6.52 -16.80 10.64
C ASP A 148 7.10 -17.91 9.74
N ASN A 149 6.27 -18.77 9.18
CA ASN A 149 6.65 -19.77 8.17
C ASN A 149 7.34 -19.15 6.93
N TYR A 150 7.09 -17.87 6.64
CA TYR A 150 7.67 -17.13 5.51
C TYR A 150 8.81 -16.20 5.92
N ASP A 151 9.31 -16.27 7.16
CA ASP A 151 10.32 -15.33 7.68
C ASP A 151 11.60 -15.31 6.82
N LYS A 152 12.13 -16.50 6.50
CA LYS A 152 13.31 -16.63 5.65
C LYS A 152 13.08 -16.03 4.26
N TYR A 153 11.95 -16.36 3.62
CA TYR A 153 11.60 -15.85 2.30
C TYR A 153 11.57 -14.31 2.29
N TYR A 154 10.91 -13.70 3.28
CA TYR A 154 10.82 -12.23 3.33
C TYR A 154 12.17 -11.58 3.61
N LYS A 155 12.99 -12.13 4.50
CA LYS A 155 14.33 -11.61 4.78
C LYS A 155 15.21 -11.65 3.53
N ASP A 156 15.30 -12.79 2.86
CA ASP A 156 16.10 -12.94 1.64
C ASP A 156 15.63 -11.96 0.54
N MET A 157 14.33 -11.85 0.33
CA MET A 157 13.74 -10.94 -0.67
C MET A 157 13.96 -9.46 -0.32
N LEU A 158 13.85 -9.06 0.94
CA LEU A 158 14.09 -7.68 1.38
C LEU A 158 15.56 -7.30 1.20
N GLU A 159 16.48 -8.20 1.50
CA GLU A 159 17.91 -8.02 1.31
C GLU A 159 18.27 -7.85 -0.17
N GLU A 160 17.74 -8.72 -1.04
CA GLU A 160 17.91 -8.63 -2.50
C GLU A 160 17.41 -7.28 -3.05
N LYS A 161 16.29 -6.78 -2.52
CA LYS A 161 15.70 -5.50 -2.93
C LYS A 161 16.34 -4.27 -2.27
N GLY A 162 17.39 -4.44 -1.47
CA GLY A 162 18.07 -3.34 -0.80
C GLY A 162 17.24 -2.64 0.27
N LEU A 163 16.34 -3.38 0.92
CA LEU A 163 15.54 -2.89 2.04
C LEU A 163 16.14 -3.34 3.38
N SER A 164 16.16 -2.44 4.34
CA SER A 164 16.40 -2.73 5.77
C SER A 164 15.10 -3.21 6.39
N TYR A 165 15.20 -4.06 7.42
CA TYR A 165 14.04 -4.58 8.12
C TYR A 165 14.31 -4.71 9.62
N GLU A 166 13.29 -4.46 10.44
CA GLU A 166 13.32 -4.56 11.90
C GLU A 166 12.02 -5.17 12.40
N LEU A 167 12.11 -6.18 13.29
CA LEU A 167 10.93 -6.80 13.89
C LEU A 167 10.22 -5.79 14.82
N VAL A 168 8.94 -5.53 14.54
CA VAL A 168 8.08 -4.67 15.34
C VAL A 168 7.31 -5.50 16.36
N ALA A 169 6.61 -6.54 15.90
CA ALA A 169 5.73 -7.35 16.74
C ALA A 169 5.65 -8.79 16.23
N GLU A 170 5.41 -9.70 17.17
CA GLU A 170 5.06 -11.09 16.91
C GLU A 170 3.82 -11.43 17.74
N PHE A 171 2.81 -12.05 17.13
CA PHE A 171 1.53 -12.35 17.79
C PHE A 171 0.76 -13.42 17.01
N SER A 172 -0.20 -14.06 17.68
CA SER A 172 -1.27 -14.83 17.04
C SER A 172 -2.53 -13.99 16.89
N TYR A 173 -3.29 -14.23 15.83
CA TYR A 173 -4.60 -13.61 15.68
C TYR A 173 -5.55 -14.04 16.79
N VAL A 174 -6.40 -13.12 17.18
CA VAL A 174 -7.54 -13.33 18.06
C VAL A 174 -8.84 -13.12 17.29
N LEU A 175 -9.93 -13.69 17.78
CA LEU A 175 -11.27 -13.40 17.30
C LEU A 175 -11.75 -12.10 17.93
N ILE A 176 -12.37 -11.23 17.13
CA ILE A 176 -13.12 -10.07 17.58
C ILE A 176 -14.57 -10.21 17.13
N MET A 177 -15.52 -9.90 18.01
CA MET A 177 -16.94 -10.03 17.78
C MET A 177 -17.73 -9.11 18.69
N SER A 178 -19.05 -8.91 18.44
CA SER A 178 -19.93 -8.22 19.37
C SER A 178 -19.93 -8.90 20.74
N ARG A 179 -20.11 -8.12 21.81
CA ARG A 179 -20.38 -8.68 23.16
C ARG A 179 -21.66 -9.49 23.20
N ASP A 180 -22.61 -9.19 22.30
CA ASP A 180 -23.88 -9.91 22.18
C ASP A 180 -23.78 -11.20 21.34
N ASN A 181 -22.60 -11.51 20.81
CA ASN A 181 -22.35 -12.76 20.09
C ASN A 181 -22.35 -13.93 21.09
N PRO A 182 -23.11 -15.02 20.85
CA PRO A 182 -23.14 -16.18 21.75
C PRO A 182 -21.78 -16.81 22.03
N LEU A 183 -20.83 -16.68 21.11
CA LEU A 183 -19.44 -17.14 21.31
C LEU A 183 -18.69 -16.28 22.34
N ALA A 184 -19.14 -15.08 22.64
CA ALA A 184 -18.48 -14.20 23.61
C ALA A 184 -18.49 -14.78 25.01
N GLU A 185 -19.53 -15.51 25.39
CA GLU A 185 -19.70 -16.14 26.71
C GLU A 185 -19.14 -17.56 26.79
N LYS A 186 -18.77 -18.14 25.65
CA LYS A 186 -18.25 -19.51 25.61
C LYS A 186 -16.88 -19.60 26.27
N GLU A 187 -16.67 -20.56 27.16
CA GLU A 187 -15.39 -20.72 27.85
C GLU A 187 -14.23 -20.97 26.90
N THR A 188 -14.43 -21.86 25.94
CA THR A 188 -13.45 -22.22 24.88
C THR A 188 -14.11 -22.13 23.51
N ILE A 189 -13.48 -21.46 22.56
CA ILE A 189 -13.92 -21.38 21.17
C ILE A 189 -12.99 -22.21 20.30
N THR A 190 -13.58 -23.11 19.49
CA THR A 190 -12.85 -23.93 18.51
C THR A 190 -13.18 -23.49 17.07
N TYR A 191 -12.47 -24.05 16.08
CA TYR A 191 -12.78 -23.79 14.67
C TYR A 191 -14.16 -24.31 14.25
N GLU A 192 -14.62 -25.39 14.87
CA GLU A 192 -15.95 -25.96 14.61
C GLU A 192 -17.06 -24.99 15.01
N ASP A 193 -16.90 -24.29 16.11
CA ASP A 193 -17.86 -23.31 16.59
C ASP A 193 -18.08 -22.12 15.64
N LEU A 194 -17.09 -21.83 14.79
CA LEU A 194 -17.15 -20.72 13.84
C LEU A 194 -18.00 -21.03 12.60
N SER A 195 -18.34 -22.31 12.34
CA SER A 195 -19.03 -22.73 11.11
C SER A 195 -20.40 -22.09 10.93
N ASP A 196 -21.10 -21.79 12.02
CA ASP A 196 -22.47 -21.22 12.02
C ASP A 196 -22.49 -19.69 12.02
N TYR A 197 -21.32 -19.06 12.00
CA TYR A 197 -21.15 -17.61 12.04
C TYR A 197 -20.61 -17.07 10.73
N ILE A 198 -20.69 -15.75 10.57
CA ILE A 198 -20.25 -15.04 9.38
C ILE A 198 -18.86 -14.45 9.64
N GLU A 199 -17.88 -14.88 8.89
CA GLU A 199 -16.54 -14.30 8.95
C GLU A 199 -16.47 -13.00 8.17
N ILE A 200 -15.98 -11.92 8.81
CA ILE A 200 -15.56 -10.72 8.12
C ILE A 200 -14.08 -10.88 7.78
N ALA A 201 -13.73 -10.79 6.52
CA ALA A 201 -12.37 -10.96 6.05
C ALA A 201 -11.94 -9.82 5.12
N HIS A 202 -10.63 -9.50 5.09
CA HIS A 202 -10.13 -8.56 4.09
C HIS A 202 -10.08 -9.21 2.70
N ALA A 203 -10.51 -8.44 1.68
CA ALA A 203 -10.62 -8.92 0.31
C ALA A 203 -9.26 -9.08 -0.42
N ASP A 204 -8.17 -8.58 0.17
CA ASP A 204 -6.83 -8.58 -0.44
C ASP A 204 -5.75 -9.26 0.42
N PRO A 205 -5.95 -10.52 0.89
CA PRO A 205 -4.91 -11.27 1.57
C PRO A 205 -3.73 -11.52 0.62
N TYR A 206 -2.53 -11.66 1.17
CA TYR A 206 -1.35 -11.93 0.37
C TYR A 206 -0.41 -12.90 1.09
N VAL A 207 -0.11 -14.01 0.41
CA VAL A 207 0.92 -14.97 0.78
C VAL A 207 1.90 -15.10 -0.40
N PRO A 208 3.21 -15.06 -0.16
CA PRO A 208 4.21 -15.20 -1.22
C PRO A 208 4.04 -16.49 -2.02
N THR A 209 4.33 -16.42 -3.31
CA THR A 209 4.34 -17.58 -4.23
C THR A 209 3.00 -18.27 -4.46
N LEU A 210 1.95 -17.89 -3.73
CA LEU A 210 0.63 -18.48 -3.88
C LEU A 210 -0.28 -17.68 -4.83
N SER A 211 -1.06 -18.39 -5.65
CA SER A 211 -2.19 -17.81 -6.38
C SER A 211 -3.29 -17.39 -5.40
N MET A 212 -4.13 -16.40 -5.78
CA MET A 212 -5.23 -15.92 -4.91
C MET A 212 -6.12 -17.07 -4.37
N SER A 213 -6.44 -18.06 -5.20
CA SER A 213 -7.23 -19.22 -4.77
C SER A 213 -6.55 -20.06 -3.69
N LYS A 214 -5.22 -20.20 -3.74
CA LYS A 214 -4.44 -20.88 -2.70
C LYS A 214 -4.27 -20.02 -1.46
N VAL A 215 -4.10 -18.71 -1.63
CA VAL A 215 -4.04 -17.75 -0.50
C VAL A 215 -5.33 -17.80 0.31
N PHE A 216 -6.49 -17.83 -0.33
CA PHE A 216 -7.77 -17.94 0.37
C PHE A 216 -7.88 -19.26 1.16
N ARG A 217 -7.39 -20.38 0.64
CA ARG A 217 -7.38 -21.65 1.38
C ARG A 217 -6.41 -21.63 2.56
N GLU A 218 -5.28 -20.95 2.46
CA GLU A 218 -4.27 -20.91 3.53
C GLU A 218 -4.64 -19.92 4.63
N GLU A 219 -5.17 -18.75 4.27
CA GLU A 219 -5.48 -17.68 5.23
C GLU A 219 -6.90 -17.77 5.80
N LEU A 220 -7.84 -18.39 5.08
CA LEU A 220 -9.24 -18.48 5.47
C LEU A 220 -9.62 -19.94 5.69
N PRO A 221 -9.97 -20.35 6.92
CA PRO A 221 -10.35 -21.73 7.22
C PRO A 221 -11.52 -22.22 6.35
N ASP A 222 -11.41 -23.41 5.78
CA ASP A 222 -12.47 -23.98 4.91
C ASP A 222 -13.79 -24.27 5.65
N LYS A 223 -13.76 -24.28 6.99
CA LYS A 223 -14.91 -24.62 7.85
C LYS A 223 -15.95 -23.51 8.01
N VAL A 224 -15.68 -22.28 7.52
CA VAL A 224 -16.62 -21.17 7.62
C VAL A 224 -17.46 -21.08 6.35
N ASN A 225 -18.78 -21.21 6.50
CA ASN A 225 -19.70 -21.26 5.37
C ASN A 225 -20.07 -19.90 4.79
N GLN A 226 -20.00 -18.82 5.57
CA GLN A 226 -20.42 -17.48 5.15
C GLN A 226 -19.32 -16.45 5.41
N ARG A 227 -19.04 -15.60 4.42
CA ARG A 227 -18.04 -14.53 4.53
C ARG A 227 -18.52 -13.22 3.95
N ILE A 228 -18.13 -12.13 4.62
CA ILE A 228 -18.25 -10.75 4.12
C ILE A 228 -16.84 -10.26 3.84
N PHE A 229 -16.54 -9.94 2.59
CA PHE A 229 -15.24 -9.39 2.22
C PHE A 229 -15.27 -7.86 2.29
N VAL A 230 -14.39 -7.28 3.11
CA VAL A 230 -14.22 -5.84 3.25
C VAL A 230 -12.89 -5.37 2.68
N PHE A 231 -12.87 -4.20 2.07
CA PHE A 231 -11.66 -3.57 1.55
C PHE A 231 -11.10 -2.55 2.54
N GLU A 232 -11.97 -1.81 3.21
CA GLU A 232 -11.63 -0.74 4.13
C GLU A 232 -11.87 -1.15 5.57
N ARG A 233 -10.97 -0.69 6.47
CA ARG A 233 -11.02 -1.08 7.88
C ARG A 233 -12.21 -0.48 8.64
N ALA A 234 -12.69 0.68 8.24
CA ALA A 234 -13.78 1.37 8.97
C ALA A 234 -15.05 0.51 9.04
N SER A 235 -15.49 -0.04 7.91
CA SER A 235 -16.73 -0.83 7.80
C SER A 235 -16.72 -2.09 8.67
N GLN A 236 -15.56 -2.65 9.02
CA GLN A 236 -15.51 -3.88 9.83
C GLN A 236 -16.09 -3.67 11.24
N PHE A 237 -15.90 -2.49 11.82
CA PHE A 237 -16.36 -2.23 13.19
C PHE A 237 -17.90 -2.11 13.26
N ASP A 238 -18.51 -1.43 12.27
CA ASP A 238 -19.96 -1.32 12.18
C ASP A 238 -20.59 -2.70 11.95
N LEU A 239 -20.01 -3.49 11.04
CA LEU A 239 -20.51 -4.86 10.78
C LEU A 239 -20.42 -5.75 12.02
N LEU A 240 -19.31 -5.67 12.78
CA LEU A 240 -19.13 -6.45 14.00
C LEU A 240 -20.06 -6.00 15.12
N SER A 241 -20.32 -4.69 15.27
CA SER A 241 -21.17 -4.14 16.32
C SER A 241 -22.64 -4.43 16.09
N GLU A 242 -23.10 -4.24 14.84
CA GLU A 242 -24.53 -4.32 14.50
C GLU A 242 -25.02 -5.74 14.22
N ASN A 243 -24.12 -6.69 13.89
CA ASN A 243 -24.50 -8.06 13.61
C ASN A 243 -23.82 -9.06 14.57
N PRO A 244 -24.51 -9.53 15.62
CA PRO A 244 -23.95 -10.47 16.59
C PRO A 244 -23.54 -11.82 16.01
N ARG A 245 -23.93 -12.15 14.78
CA ARG A 245 -23.51 -13.39 14.11
C ARG A 245 -22.16 -13.24 13.39
N THR A 246 -21.50 -12.09 13.48
CA THR A 246 -20.23 -11.87 12.80
C THR A 246 -19.04 -12.01 13.73
N PHE A 247 -17.91 -12.41 13.16
CA PHE A 247 -16.60 -12.39 13.81
C PHE A 247 -15.51 -12.05 12.79
N MET A 248 -14.33 -11.67 13.29
CA MET A 248 -13.15 -11.41 12.46
C MET A 248 -11.87 -11.82 13.16
N TRP A 249 -10.89 -12.33 12.40
CA TRP A 249 -9.53 -12.56 12.86
C TRP A 249 -8.72 -11.27 12.78
N VAL A 250 -8.17 -10.83 13.91
CA VAL A 250 -7.39 -9.59 14.00
C VAL A 250 -6.14 -9.76 14.87
N SER A 251 -5.16 -8.87 14.72
CA SER A 251 -4.15 -8.68 15.76
C SER A 251 -4.80 -8.17 17.04
N PRO A 252 -4.25 -8.46 18.24
CA PRO A 252 -4.83 -8.01 19.50
C PRO A 252 -5.24 -6.54 19.46
N ALA A 253 -6.42 -6.22 20.00
CA ALA A 253 -7.01 -4.90 20.06
C ALA A 253 -6.95 -4.35 21.49
N SER A 254 -6.96 -3.01 21.66
CA SER A 254 -7.03 -2.39 22.98
C SER A 254 -8.43 -2.46 23.55
N GLN A 255 -8.52 -2.50 24.87
CA GLN A 255 -9.79 -2.41 25.58
C GLN A 255 -10.59 -1.16 25.17
N GLN A 256 -9.93 -0.04 24.96
CA GLN A 256 -10.56 1.20 24.53
C GLN A 256 -11.31 1.08 23.18
N ILE A 257 -10.75 0.32 22.20
CA ILE A 257 -11.43 0.07 20.94
C ILE A 257 -12.59 -0.92 21.14
N LEU A 258 -12.36 -1.96 21.91
CA LEU A 258 -13.40 -2.95 22.23
C LEU A 258 -14.60 -2.29 22.91
N ASP A 259 -14.37 -1.43 23.88
CA ASP A 259 -15.46 -0.72 24.59
C ASP A 259 -16.19 0.27 23.67
N ARG A 260 -15.46 1.01 22.83
CA ARG A 260 -16.04 1.98 21.88
C ARG A 260 -17.06 1.36 20.95
N TYR A 261 -16.80 0.14 20.48
CA TYR A 261 -17.63 -0.56 19.51
C TYR A 261 -18.45 -1.72 20.11
N HIS A 262 -18.56 -1.80 21.44
CA HIS A 262 -19.25 -2.88 22.14
C HIS A 262 -18.77 -4.28 21.71
N LEU A 263 -17.46 -4.43 21.58
CA LEU A 263 -16.82 -5.66 21.12
C LEU A 263 -16.10 -6.39 22.25
N VAL A 264 -15.79 -7.65 22.00
CA VAL A 264 -14.92 -8.48 22.83
C VAL A 264 -13.90 -9.20 21.94
N GLN A 265 -12.72 -9.48 22.50
CA GLN A 265 -11.74 -10.36 21.85
C GLN A 265 -11.61 -11.67 22.60
N ARG A 266 -11.51 -12.77 21.83
CA ARG A 266 -11.40 -14.12 22.36
C ARG A 266 -10.31 -14.90 21.61
N VAL A 267 -9.67 -15.83 22.30
CA VAL A 267 -8.71 -16.77 21.70
C VAL A 267 -9.48 -17.95 21.13
N CYS A 268 -9.09 -18.43 19.96
CA CYS A 268 -9.60 -19.67 19.40
C CYS A 268 -8.60 -20.78 19.69
N GLU A 269 -9.08 -21.86 20.29
CA GLU A 269 -8.25 -23.03 20.57
C GLU A 269 -7.79 -23.69 19.26
N GLY A 270 -6.53 -24.09 19.22
CA GLY A 270 -5.92 -24.66 18.01
C GLY A 270 -5.35 -23.64 17.03
N ASN A 271 -5.58 -22.33 17.22
CA ASN A 271 -4.89 -21.31 16.43
C ASN A 271 -3.43 -21.16 16.89
N LYS A 272 -2.53 -21.85 16.19
CA LYS A 272 -1.07 -21.82 16.44
C LYS A 272 -0.30 -20.94 15.47
N LYS A 273 -1.00 -20.29 14.52
CA LYS A 273 -0.36 -19.46 13.49
C LYS A 273 0.16 -18.18 14.10
N VAL A 274 1.45 -17.96 13.95
CA VAL A 274 2.14 -16.75 14.43
C VAL A 274 2.38 -15.80 13.26
N TYR A 275 2.15 -14.54 13.47
CA TYR A 275 2.39 -13.47 12.50
C TYR A 275 3.47 -12.52 13.00
N ARG A 276 4.24 -12.00 12.08
CA ARG A 276 5.27 -10.98 12.29
C ARG A 276 4.90 -9.70 11.57
N ASP A 277 4.96 -8.58 12.30
CA ASP A 277 4.95 -7.25 11.73
C ASP A 277 6.40 -6.73 11.72
N VAL A 278 6.87 -6.35 10.54
CA VAL A 278 8.25 -5.95 10.30
C VAL A 278 8.28 -4.58 9.65
N LEU A 279 8.99 -3.64 10.28
CA LEU A 279 9.27 -2.31 9.72
C LEU A 279 10.29 -2.46 8.60
N ILE A 280 10.04 -1.83 7.45
CA ILE A 280 10.92 -1.84 6.28
C ILE A 280 11.16 -0.44 5.74
N TYR A 281 12.38 -0.18 5.24
CA TYR A 281 12.76 1.06 4.56
C TYR A 281 14.02 0.83 3.70
N HIS A 282 14.34 1.70 2.77
CA HIS A 282 15.54 1.56 1.92
C HIS A 282 16.84 1.61 2.75
N LYS A 283 17.84 0.74 2.45
CA LYS A 283 19.13 0.65 3.17
C LYS A 283 19.89 1.98 3.25
N GLY A 284 19.78 2.85 2.29
CA GLY A 284 20.42 4.18 2.32
C GLY A 284 19.57 5.29 2.97
N TYR A 285 18.36 5.00 3.41
CA TYR A 285 17.46 6.01 3.95
C TYR A 285 17.84 6.37 5.39
N LYS A 286 18.09 7.66 5.62
CA LYS A 286 18.32 8.19 6.97
C LYS A 286 16.99 8.59 7.60
N LEU A 287 16.60 7.89 8.65
CA LEU A 287 15.39 8.17 9.41
C LEU A 287 15.36 9.62 9.90
N THR A 288 14.33 10.34 9.53
CA THR A 288 14.05 11.71 9.97
C THR A 288 13.61 11.73 11.43
N LYS A 289 13.46 12.92 12.01
CA LYS A 289 12.88 13.07 13.35
C LYS A 289 11.44 12.53 13.40
N LEU A 290 10.62 12.83 12.39
CA LEU A 290 9.24 12.33 12.31
C LEU A 290 9.16 10.80 12.25
N ASP A 291 10.08 10.16 11.50
CA ASP A 291 10.14 8.70 11.42
C ASP A 291 10.45 8.10 12.81
N LYS A 292 11.42 8.65 13.52
CA LYS A 292 11.81 8.21 14.85
C LYS A 292 10.70 8.42 15.89
N ASP A 293 10.04 9.58 15.83
CA ASP A 293 8.91 9.91 16.72
C ASP A 293 7.76 8.90 16.50
N PHE A 294 7.45 8.57 15.24
CA PHE A 294 6.45 7.53 14.93
C PHE A 294 6.89 6.14 15.41
N ILE A 295 8.14 5.75 15.17
CA ILE A 295 8.68 4.44 15.62
C ILE A 295 8.59 4.32 17.15
N THR A 296 8.87 5.39 17.89
CA THR A 296 8.71 5.42 19.33
C THR A 296 7.25 5.19 19.73
N ALA A 297 6.31 5.93 19.13
CA ALA A 297 4.87 5.74 19.38
C ALA A 297 4.40 4.31 19.00
N LEU A 298 4.97 3.73 17.95
CA LEU A 298 4.70 2.36 17.51
C LEU A 298 5.17 1.33 18.55
N CYS A 299 6.38 1.49 19.09
CA CYS A 299 6.91 0.62 20.12
C CYS A 299 6.08 0.69 21.40
N ASP A 300 5.65 1.89 21.81
CA ASP A 300 4.82 2.08 22.98
C ASP A 300 3.40 1.50 22.80
N ALA A 301 2.81 1.69 21.64
CA ALA A 301 1.54 1.06 21.31
C ALA A 301 1.68 -0.47 21.31
N ARG A 302 2.72 -1.01 20.70
CA ARG A 302 2.98 -2.46 20.67
C ARG A 302 3.03 -3.03 22.09
N ARG A 303 3.76 -2.42 23.01
CA ARG A 303 3.86 -2.88 24.40
C ARG A 303 2.51 -2.92 25.14
N ARG A 304 1.59 -2.00 24.78
CA ARG A 304 0.25 -1.92 25.39
C ARG A 304 -0.72 -2.96 24.84
N PHE A 305 -0.58 -3.35 23.57
CA PHE A 305 -1.55 -4.20 22.88
C PHE A 305 -1.09 -5.65 22.74
N ILE A 306 0.21 -5.89 22.61
CA ILE A 306 0.80 -7.19 22.34
C ILE A 306 1.76 -7.53 23.47
N LYS A 307 1.34 -8.53 24.25
CA LYS A 307 2.11 -9.06 25.39
C LYS A 307 3.06 -10.16 24.96
#